data_88246b8ba2eeb26d5321311146d06991
#
_entry.id   88246b8ba2eeb26d5321311146d06991
#
_cell.length_a   1.000
_cell.length_b   1.000
_cell.length_c   1.000
_cell.angle_alpha   90.00
_cell.angle_beta   90.00
_cell.angle_gamma   90.00
#
_symmetry.space_group_name_H-M   'P 1'
#
loop_
_entity.id
_entity.type
_entity.pdbx_description
1 polymer ?
#
loop_
_entity_poly.entity_id
_entity_poly.type
_entity_poly.pdbx_seq_one_letter_code
_entity_poly.pdbx_strand_id
1 'polypeptide(L)'
;QPLVRHSYQEPVETYSTNIMGTVHILEASRRAKSVRAIVNVTTDKCYENKEWVWGYREDDPMGGHDPYSSSKGCSELISSAYRRSFLEAEGIGMATARAGNVIGGGDWAQDRLIPDIIKSLEQKNVLKIRNPNAIRPWQHVLEPLSGYLMLAEKLYLKESDVSGAWNFGPNDEDAKTVKWIAEKLNFANADSVKSKKY
;
A
#
# COMPACT_ATOMS: atom_id res chain seq x y z
N GLN A 1 1.46 -10.97 1.05
CA GLN A 1 0.15 -11.11 1.71
C GLN A 1 -0.39 -9.70 2.00
N PRO A 2 -1.52 -9.26 1.39
CA PRO A 2 -1.98 -7.87 1.44
C PRO A 2 -3.16 -7.62 2.40
N LEU A 3 -3.64 -8.63 3.13
CA LEU A 3 -4.88 -8.56 3.90
C LEU A 3 -4.60 -8.36 5.39
N VAL A 4 -5.00 -7.19 5.94
CA VAL A 4 -4.80 -6.85 7.35
C VAL A 4 -5.46 -7.87 8.28
N ARG A 5 -6.72 -8.27 8.04
CA ARG A 5 -7.42 -9.24 8.90
C ARG A 5 -6.77 -10.62 8.87
N HIS A 6 -6.35 -11.08 7.69
CA HIS A 6 -5.63 -12.34 7.58
C HIS A 6 -4.32 -12.31 8.39
N SER A 7 -3.64 -11.18 8.45
CA SER A 7 -2.41 -11.04 9.22
C SER A 7 -2.58 -11.25 10.73
N TYR A 8 -3.77 -10.99 11.27
CA TYR A 8 -4.07 -11.31 12.67
C TYR A 8 -4.32 -12.80 12.91
N GLN A 9 -4.84 -13.50 11.88
CA GLN A 9 -5.09 -14.95 11.95
C GLN A 9 -3.80 -15.74 11.69
N GLU A 10 -3.00 -15.28 10.72
CA GLU A 10 -1.78 -15.95 10.25
C GLU A 10 -0.58 -14.98 10.28
N PRO A 11 -0.12 -14.54 11.47
CA PRO A 11 0.97 -13.58 11.55
C PRO A 11 2.30 -14.14 11.07
N VAL A 12 2.60 -15.40 11.35
CA VAL A 12 3.85 -16.05 10.92
C VAL A 12 3.92 -16.14 9.40
N GLU A 13 2.84 -16.56 8.74
CA GLU A 13 2.75 -16.57 7.27
C GLU A 13 2.93 -15.16 6.70
N THR A 14 2.28 -14.17 7.32
CA THR A 14 2.37 -12.78 6.89
C THR A 14 3.81 -12.25 6.93
N TYR A 15 4.51 -12.47 8.04
CA TYR A 15 5.92 -12.07 8.16
C TYR A 15 6.82 -12.87 7.22
N SER A 16 6.65 -14.18 7.14
CA SER A 16 7.42 -15.03 6.22
C SER A 16 7.26 -14.58 4.76
N THR A 17 6.04 -14.32 4.33
CA THR A 17 5.75 -13.89 2.97
C THR A 17 6.28 -12.48 2.69
N ASN A 18 5.98 -11.50 3.55
CA ASN A 18 6.26 -10.11 3.25
C ASN A 18 7.72 -9.74 3.56
N ILE A 19 8.31 -10.27 4.63
CA ILE A 19 9.69 -9.98 5.02
C ILE A 19 10.65 -10.89 4.29
N MET A 20 10.53 -12.20 4.51
CA MET A 20 11.47 -13.13 3.89
C MET A 20 11.30 -13.24 2.39
N GLY A 21 10.07 -13.09 1.86
CA GLY A 21 9.84 -12.96 0.43
C GLY A 21 10.59 -11.78 -0.17
N THR A 22 10.58 -10.61 0.50
CA THR A 22 11.37 -9.44 0.08
C THR A 22 12.86 -9.76 0.08
N VAL A 23 13.38 -10.36 1.16
CA VAL A 23 14.80 -10.77 1.24
C VAL A 23 15.18 -11.70 0.09
N HIS A 24 14.37 -12.74 -0.16
CA HIS A 24 14.65 -13.73 -1.19
C HIS A 24 14.68 -13.12 -2.60
N ILE A 25 13.73 -12.23 -2.91
CA ILE A 25 13.68 -11.56 -4.22
C ILE A 25 14.87 -10.61 -4.39
N LEU A 26 15.20 -9.83 -3.37
CA LEU A 26 16.34 -8.92 -3.43
C LEU A 26 17.68 -9.68 -3.56
N GLU A 27 17.84 -10.78 -2.83
CA GLU A 27 19.04 -11.61 -2.94
C GLU A 27 19.14 -12.30 -4.31
N ALA A 28 18.02 -12.80 -4.84
CA ALA A 28 17.98 -13.37 -6.18
C ALA A 28 18.31 -12.30 -7.25
N SER A 29 17.75 -11.10 -7.10
CA SER A 29 18.01 -9.96 -8.00
C SER A 29 19.49 -9.54 -7.98
N ARG A 30 20.10 -9.50 -6.80
CA ARG A 30 21.51 -9.20 -6.64
C ARG A 30 22.41 -10.20 -7.35
N ARG A 31 22.04 -11.49 -7.33
CA ARG A 31 22.80 -12.55 -8.01
C ARG A 31 22.53 -12.62 -9.52
N ALA A 32 21.41 -12.09 -9.96
CA ALA A 32 21.03 -12.11 -11.37
C ALA A 32 21.69 -10.95 -12.12
N LYS A 33 22.71 -11.24 -12.93
CA LYS A 33 23.49 -10.24 -13.68
C LYS A 33 22.68 -9.40 -14.68
N SER A 34 21.45 -9.79 -14.97
CA SER A 34 20.57 -9.09 -15.92
C SER A 34 19.68 -8.03 -15.28
N VAL A 35 19.51 -8.04 -13.95
CA VAL A 35 18.66 -7.05 -13.26
C VAL A 35 19.39 -5.72 -13.18
N ARG A 36 18.69 -4.63 -13.54
CA ARG A 36 19.22 -3.26 -13.52
C ARG A 36 18.40 -2.30 -12.69
N ALA A 37 17.10 -2.59 -12.53
CA ALA A 37 16.18 -1.75 -11.79
C ALA A 37 15.20 -2.61 -10.98
N ILE A 38 14.89 -2.17 -9.77
CA ILE A 38 13.95 -2.83 -8.86
C ILE A 38 13.00 -1.78 -8.29
N VAL A 39 11.70 -1.99 -8.44
CA VAL A 39 10.67 -1.23 -7.73
C VAL A 39 9.94 -2.18 -6.79
N ASN A 40 10.13 -2.00 -5.49
CA ASN A 40 9.43 -2.78 -4.47
C ASN A 40 8.16 -2.04 -4.05
N VAL A 41 6.99 -2.58 -4.41
CA VAL A 41 5.69 -2.00 -4.04
C VAL A 41 5.35 -2.38 -2.61
N THR A 42 5.30 -1.38 -1.74
CA THR A 42 4.95 -1.54 -0.33
C THR A 42 3.57 -0.96 -0.01
N THR A 43 3.42 -0.04 0.92
CA THR A 43 2.14 0.56 1.29
C THR A 43 2.35 1.82 2.15
N ASP A 44 1.36 2.72 2.18
CA ASP A 44 1.27 3.84 3.12
C ASP A 44 1.18 3.39 4.60
N LYS A 45 0.78 2.14 4.86
CA LYS A 45 0.67 1.59 6.22
C LYS A 45 2.01 1.21 6.86
N CYS A 46 3.11 1.41 6.14
CA CYS A 46 4.46 1.20 6.68
C CYS A 46 4.87 2.25 7.71
N TYR A 47 4.17 3.38 7.78
CA TYR A 47 4.47 4.46 8.71
C TYR A 47 3.93 4.20 10.12
N GLU A 48 4.60 4.77 11.12
CA GLU A 48 4.05 4.91 12.45
C GLU A 48 2.84 5.85 12.43
N ASN A 49 1.64 5.31 12.66
CA ASN A 49 0.41 6.09 12.57
C ASN A 49 0.23 7.01 13.79
N LYS A 50 0.36 8.30 13.59
CA LYS A 50 0.24 9.33 14.62
C LYS A 50 -1.12 10.02 14.65
N GLU A 51 -2.05 9.64 13.75
CA GLU A 51 -3.40 10.24 13.64
C GLU A 51 -3.38 11.79 13.55
N TRP A 52 -2.32 12.35 12.95
CA TRP A 52 -2.17 13.78 12.77
C TRP A 52 -2.81 14.26 11.46
N VAL A 53 -2.89 15.59 11.27
CA VAL A 53 -3.54 16.21 10.10
C VAL A 53 -2.65 16.31 8.85
N TRP A 54 -1.37 16.01 8.99
CA TRP A 54 -0.38 16.13 7.93
C TRP A 54 -0.27 14.82 7.13
N GLY A 55 0.02 14.95 5.83
CA GLY A 55 0.45 13.81 5.03
C GLY A 55 1.81 13.29 5.48
N TYR A 56 2.05 11.96 5.39
CA TYR A 56 3.34 11.36 5.71
C TYR A 56 4.35 11.63 4.60
N ARG A 57 5.59 11.86 5.00
CA ARG A 57 6.74 12.02 4.11
C ARG A 57 7.57 10.73 4.07
N GLU A 58 8.40 10.60 3.04
CA GLU A 58 9.19 9.39 2.82
C GLU A 58 10.21 9.10 3.93
N ASP A 59 10.64 10.12 4.66
CA ASP A 59 11.57 10.06 5.79
C ASP A 59 10.90 9.96 7.16
N ASP A 60 9.54 9.95 7.21
CA ASP A 60 8.82 9.74 8.45
C ASP A 60 9.06 8.34 9.04
N PRO A 61 8.98 8.20 10.37
CA PRO A 61 9.27 6.92 11.04
C PRO A 61 8.42 5.76 10.55
N MET A 62 9.07 4.61 10.33
CA MET A 62 8.39 3.35 10.06
C MET A 62 7.75 2.80 11.32
N GLY A 63 6.62 2.09 11.16
CA GLY A 63 5.88 1.50 12.26
C GLY A 63 4.92 0.42 11.78
N GLY A 64 3.72 0.44 12.32
CA GLY A 64 2.63 -0.46 12.00
C GLY A 64 2.13 -1.23 13.22
N HIS A 65 0.87 -0.97 13.59
CA HIS A 65 0.25 -1.60 14.76
C HIS A 65 -0.22 -3.04 14.52
N ASP A 66 -0.41 -3.43 13.28
CA ASP A 66 -0.83 -4.77 12.93
C ASP A 66 0.27 -5.55 12.19
N PRO A 67 0.19 -6.91 12.16
CA PRO A 67 1.24 -7.72 11.54
C PRO A 67 1.46 -7.43 10.06
N TYR A 68 0.41 -7.07 9.29
CA TYR A 68 0.56 -6.66 7.90
C TYR A 68 1.35 -5.35 7.78
N SER A 69 0.92 -4.31 8.50
CA SER A 69 1.54 -2.98 8.46
C SER A 69 3.00 -3.03 8.88
N SER A 70 3.30 -3.70 10.01
CA SER A 70 4.69 -3.86 10.48
C SER A 70 5.53 -4.71 9.52
N SER A 71 4.97 -5.75 8.89
CA SER A 71 5.71 -6.53 7.88
C SER A 71 6.10 -5.70 6.66
N LYS A 72 5.26 -4.74 6.28
CA LYS A 72 5.56 -3.81 5.18
C LYS A 72 6.60 -2.76 5.60
N GLY A 73 6.56 -2.27 6.84
CA GLY A 73 7.64 -1.45 7.41
C GLY A 73 8.99 -2.18 7.42
N CYS A 74 9.01 -3.46 7.81
CA CYS A 74 10.20 -4.29 7.71
C CYS A 74 10.68 -4.46 6.26
N SER A 75 9.76 -4.63 5.30
CA SER A 75 10.11 -4.70 3.87
C SER A 75 10.79 -3.43 3.38
N GLU A 76 10.35 -2.25 3.85
CA GLU A 76 11.00 -0.96 3.59
C GLU A 76 12.44 -0.91 4.14
N LEU A 77 12.61 -1.31 5.40
CA LEU A 77 13.94 -1.33 6.05
C LEU A 77 14.90 -2.27 5.35
N ILE A 78 14.43 -3.48 4.96
CA ILE A 78 15.22 -4.45 4.21
C ILE A 78 15.59 -3.90 2.85
N SER A 79 14.65 -3.28 2.14
CA SER A 79 14.89 -2.67 0.83
C SER A 79 15.96 -1.59 0.91
N SER A 80 15.87 -0.70 1.90
CA SER A 80 16.88 0.32 2.15
C SER A 80 18.25 -0.27 2.48
N ALA A 81 18.30 -1.32 3.31
CA ALA A 81 19.54 -2.00 3.67
C ALA A 81 20.20 -2.67 2.45
N TYR A 82 19.42 -3.43 1.65
CA TYR A 82 19.95 -4.05 0.44
C TYR A 82 20.44 -3.04 -0.59
N ARG A 83 19.67 -1.97 -0.81
CA ARG A 83 20.05 -0.88 -1.71
C ARG A 83 21.44 -0.34 -1.35
N ARG A 84 21.61 0.11 -0.10
CA ARG A 84 22.83 0.77 0.38
C ARG A 84 24.02 -0.16 0.55
N SER A 85 23.77 -1.43 0.93
CA SER A 85 24.84 -2.38 1.22
C SER A 85 25.36 -3.14 0.00
N PHE A 86 24.51 -3.31 -1.02
CA PHE A 86 24.82 -4.21 -2.14
C PHE A 86 24.50 -3.59 -3.50
N LEU A 87 23.25 -3.16 -3.73
CA LEU A 87 22.75 -2.89 -5.08
C LEU A 87 23.38 -1.63 -5.71
N GLU A 88 23.59 -0.59 -4.91
CA GLU A 88 24.24 0.64 -5.38
C GLU A 88 25.65 0.36 -5.91
N ALA A 89 26.45 -0.44 -5.20
CA ALA A 89 27.79 -0.81 -5.63
C ALA A 89 27.80 -1.66 -6.91
N GLU A 90 26.74 -2.44 -7.13
CA GLU A 90 26.55 -3.28 -8.32
C GLU A 90 25.88 -2.52 -9.49
N GLY A 91 25.55 -1.24 -9.30
CA GLY A 91 24.90 -0.39 -10.30
C GLY A 91 23.45 -0.77 -10.59
N ILE A 92 22.77 -1.42 -9.64
CA ILE A 92 21.36 -1.77 -9.71
C ILE A 92 20.55 -0.66 -9.01
N GLY A 93 19.71 0.05 -9.78
CA GLY A 93 18.81 1.06 -9.24
C GLY A 93 17.68 0.43 -8.43
N MET A 94 17.38 0.97 -7.24
CA MET A 94 16.29 0.44 -6.41
C MET A 94 15.50 1.54 -5.73
N ALA A 95 14.15 1.41 -5.81
CA ALA A 95 13.23 2.23 -5.06
C ALA A 95 12.11 1.41 -4.42
N THR A 96 11.51 1.95 -3.36
CA THR A 96 10.24 1.48 -2.82
C THR A 96 9.12 2.43 -3.21
N ALA A 97 7.94 1.88 -3.47
CA ALA A 97 6.75 2.63 -3.87
C ALA A 97 5.62 2.38 -2.87
N ARG A 98 5.19 3.45 -2.19
CA ARG A 98 4.18 3.43 -1.15
C ARG A 98 2.92 4.06 -1.68
N ALA A 99 1.86 3.28 -1.85
CA ALA A 99 0.56 3.79 -2.24
C ALA A 99 -0.47 3.55 -1.14
N GLY A 100 -1.45 4.45 -1.05
CA GLY A 100 -2.59 4.35 -0.15
C GLY A 100 -3.72 3.50 -0.72
N ASN A 101 -4.96 3.98 -0.58
CA ASN A 101 -6.13 3.27 -1.04
C ASN A 101 -6.30 3.39 -2.57
N VAL A 102 -6.09 2.29 -3.27
CA VAL A 102 -6.18 2.20 -4.72
C VAL A 102 -7.49 1.52 -5.14
N ILE A 103 -8.18 2.11 -6.11
CA ILE A 103 -9.44 1.61 -6.67
C ILE A 103 -9.20 1.20 -8.12
N GLY A 104 -9.62 -0.02 -8.48
CA GLY A 104 -9.54 -0.52 -9.85
C GLY A 104 -10.42 -1.75 -10.05
N GLY A 105 -10.60 -2.16 -11.30
CA GLY A 105 -11.32 -3.37 -11.62
C GLY A 105 -10.59 -4.65 -11.22
N GLY A 106 -11.33 -5.74 -10.99
CA GLY A 106 -10.76 -7.06 -10.72
C GLY A 106 -10.38 -7.36 -9.27
N ASP A 107 -10.48 -6.40 -8.35
CA ASP A 107 -10.28 -6.66 -6.92
C ASP A 107 -11.58 -7.13 -6.28
N TRP A 108 -11.61 -8.38 -5.82
CA TRP A 108 -12.75 -9.00 -5.12
C TRP A 108 -12.35 -9.52 -3.74
N ALA A 109 -11.22 -9.06 -3.21
CA ALA A 109 -10.74 -9.50 -1.91
C ALA A 109 -11.70 -9.14 -0.78
N GLN A 110 -11.74 -9.99 0.24
CA GLN A 110 -12.57 -9.77 1.42
C GLN A 110 -12.12 -8.53 2.20
N ASP A 111 -13.07 -7.89 2.88
CA ASP A 111 -12.84 -6.73 3.73
C ASP A 111 -12.29 -5.48 2.99
N ARG A 112 -12.47 -5.45 1.68
CA ARG A 112 -12.20 -4.29 0.83
C ARG A 112 -13.47 -3.49 0.62
N LEU A 113 -13.43 -2.17 0.89
CA LEU A 113 -14.62 -1.32 0.87
C LEU A 113 -15.36 -1.37 -0.46
N ILE A 114 -14.69 -1.16 -1.59
CA ILE A 114 -15.34 -1.09 -2.91
C ILE A 114 -15.96 -2.43 -3.31
N PRO A 115 -15.25 -3.58 -3.24
CA PRO A 115 -15.86 -4.89 -3.45
C PRO A 115 -17.04 -5.18 -2.54
N ASP A 116 -16.96 -4.82 -1.26
CA ASP A 116 -18.06 -5.05 -0.30
C ASP A 116 -19.27 -4.18 -0.62
N ILE A 117 -19.05 -2.93 -1.07
CA ILE A 117 -20.14 -2.06 -1.56
C ILE A 117 -20.83 -2.71 -2.77
N ILE A 118 -20.08 -3.11 -3.79
CA ILE A 118 -20.62 -3.69 -5.02
C ILE A 118 -21.42 -4.96 -4.71
N LYS A 119 -20.85 -5.88 -3.93
CA LYS A 119 -21.53 -7.10 -3.49
C LYS A 119 -22.83 -6.81 -2.74
N SER A 120 -22.82 -5.80 -1.85
CA SER A 120 -24.02 -5.43 -1.08
C SER A 120 -25.10 -4.85 -1.98
N LEU A 121 -24.75 -4.07 -3.02
CA LEU A 121 -25.67 -3.56 -4.02
C LEU A 121 -26.29 -4.70 -4.84
N GLU A 122 -25.50 -5.60 -5.37
CA GLU A 122 -25.95 -6.74 -6.18
C GLU A 122 -26.90 -7.64 -5.39
N GLN A 123 -26.57 -7.89 -4.13
CA GLN A 123 -27.35 -8.76 -3.25
C GLN A 123 -28.49 -8.05 -2.53
N LYS A 124 -28.66 -6.74 -2.73
CA LYS A 124 -29.62 -5.89 -2.01
C LYS A 124 -29.51 -6.01 -0.49
N ASN A 125 -28.30 -6.22 0.00
CA ASN A 125 -27.99 -6.36 1.41
C ASN A 125 -27.59 -5.01 2.03
N VAL A 126 -27.74 -4.92 3.35
CA VAL A 126 -27.27 -3.74 4.12
C VAL A 126 -25.74 -3.74 4.18
N LEU A 127 -25.12 -2.68 3.69
CA LEU A 127 -23.68 -2.47 3.84
C LEU A 127 -23.34 -2.12 5.29
N LYS A 128 -22.43 -2.88 5.90
CA LYS A 128 -21.92 -2.59 7.24
C LYS A 128 -20.54 -1.93 7.14
N ILE A 129 -20.48 -0.63 7.42
CA ILE A 129 -19.24 0.12 7.46
C ILE A 129 -18.73 0.21 8.90
N ARG A 130 -17.49 -0.19 9.14
CA ARG A 130 -16.88 -0.24 10.49
C ARG A 130 -16.50 1.15 11.00
N ASN A 131 -15.84 1.93 10.15
CA ASN A 131 -15.37 3.27 10.49
C ASN A 131 -15.73 4.26 9.36
N PRO A 132 -16.94 4.80 9.35
CA PRO A 132 -17.41 5.66 8.27
C PRO A 132 -16.67 6.99 8.18
N ASN A 133 -16.13 7.47 9.31
CA ASN A 133 -15.43 8.77 9.38
C ASN A 133 -13.92 8.66 9.10
N ALA A 134 -13.39 7.46 8.90
CA ALA A 134 -11.98 7.30 8.56
C ALA A 134 -11.71 7.95 7.19
N ILE A 135 -10.73 8.84 7.16
CA ILE A 135 -10.24 9.49 5.94
C ILE A 135 -9.25 8.56 5.24
N ARG A 136 -9.31 8.50 3.91
CA ARG A 136 -8.40 7.69 3.11
C ARG A 136 -8.00 8.45 1.84
N PRO A 137 -6.76 8.29 1.38
CA PRO A 137 -6.25 8.88 0.15
C PRO A 137 -6.67 8.01 -1.05
N TRP A 138 -7.87 8.26 -1.57
CA TRP A 138 -8.44 7.48 -2.67
C TRP A 138 -7.82 7.85 -4.00
N GLN A 139 -7.35 6.86 -4.76
CA GLN A 139 -6.81 7.08 -6.10
C GLN A 139 -7.18 5.93 -7.06
N HIS A 140 -7.23 6.23 -8.34
CA HIS A 140 -7.43 5.21 -9.37
C HIS A 140 -6.15 4.39 -9.56
N VAL A 141 -6.29 3.09 -9.83
CA VAL A 141 -5.14 2.17 -9.95
C VAL A 141 -4.12 2.59 -10.99
N LEU A 142 -4.53 3.27 -12.06
CA LEU A 142 -3.62 3.75 -13.10
C LEU A 142 -2.65 4.84 -12.62
N GLU A 143 -3.02 5.61 -11.59
CA GLU A 143 -2.15 6.65 -11.03
C GLU A 143 -0.87 6.05 -10.44
N PRO A 144 -0.94 5.18 -9.41
CA PRO A 144 0.28 4.60 -8.87
C PRO A 144 0.99 3.69 -9.88
N LEU A 145 0.27 2.97 -10.76
CA LEU A 145 0.92 2.13 -11.77
C LEU A 145 1.73 2.96 -12.76
N SER A 146 1.22 4.11 -13.22
CA SER A 146 1.98 5.04 -14.05
C SER A 146 3.26 5.49 -13.34
N GLY A 147 3.14 5.88 -12.06
CA GLY A 147 4.30 6.27 -11.25
C GLY A 147 5.32 5.13 -11.08
N TYR A 148 4.87 3.89 -10.86
CA TYR A 148 5.78 2.74 -10.73
C TYR A 148 6.55 2.46 -12.03
N LEU A 149 5.89 2.59 -13.18
CA LEU A 149 6.55 2.41 -14.49
C LEU A 149 7.56 3.52 -14.75
N MET A 150 7.20 4.77 -14.49
CA MET A 150 8.12 5.92 -14.60
C MET A 150 9.33 5.74 -13.68
N LEU A 151 9.10 5.30 -12.44
CA LEU A 151 10.17 5.04 -11.48
C LEU A 151 11.11 3.92 -11.97
N ALA A 152 10.55 2.82 -12.48
CA ALA A 152 11.32 1.72 -13.05
C ALA A 152 12.16 2.17 -14.26
N GLU A 153 11.59 2.96 -15.16
CA GLU A 153 12.29 3.52 -16.33
C GLU A 153 13.47 4.39 -15.90
N LYS A 154 13.25 5.34 -14.99
CA LYS A 154 14.29 6.25 -14.49
C LYS A 154 15.42 5.50 -13.78
N LEU A 155 15.09 4.51 -12.95
CA LEU A 155 16.08 3.62 -12.31
C LEU A 155 16.88 2.84 -13.37
N TYR A 156 16.23 2.34 -14.40
CA TYR A 156 16.89 1.61 -15.48
C TYR A 156 17.83 2.50 -16.29
N LEU A 157 17.44 3.75 -16.55
CA LEU A 157 18.25 4.76 -17.25
C LEU A 157 19.33 5.36 -16.37
N LYS A 158 19.38 4.99 -15.08
CA LYS A 158 20.34 5.50 -14.08
C LYS A 158 20.28 7.01 -13.91
N GLU A 159 19.06 7.58 -13.98
CA GLU A 159 18.88 8.98 -13.62
C GLU A 159 19.25 9.17 -12.14
N SER A 160 19.93 10.28 -11.84
CA SER A 160 20.30 10.63 -10.47
C SER A 160 19.03 10.87 -9.61
N ASP A 161 19.14 10.58 -8.32
CA ASP A 161 18.19 10.93 -7.27
C ASP A 161 16.81 10.23 -7.29
N VAL A 162 16.65 9.15 -8.07
CA VAL A 162 15.40 8.38 -8.07
C VAL A 162 15.45 7.12 -7.20
N SER A 163 16.64 6.71 -6.76
CA SER A 163 16.77 5.60 -5.79
C SER A 163 16.31 6.03 -4.40
N GLY A 164 15.44 5.24 -3.77
CA GLY A 164 14.91 5.57 -2.44
C GLY A 164 13.45 5.21 -2.27
N ALA A 165 12.77 5.88 -1.34
CA ALA A 165 11.36 5.70 -1.09
C ALA A 165 10.54 6.79 -1.77
N TRP A 166 9.35 6.42 -2.24
CA TRP A 166 8.43 7.31 -2.93
C TRP A 166 6.99 7.09 -2.49
N ASN A 167 6.30 8.16 -2.11
CA ASN A 167 4.88 8.14 -1.85
C ASN A 167 4.08 8.42 -3.13
N PHE A 168 3.05 7.61 -3.35
CA PHE A 168 2.08 7.79 -4.43
C PHE A 168 0.70 7.98 -3.82
N GLY A 169 0.20 9.18 -3.87
CA GLY A 169 -1.09 9.56 -3.30
C GLY A 169 -1.76 10.67 -4.10
N PRO A 170 -3.07 10.86 -3.91
CA PRO A 170 -3.81 11.96 -4.50
C PRO A 170 -3.46 13.30 -3.81
N ASN A 171 -4.00 14.38 -4.35
CA ASN A 171 -3.99 15.66 -3.66
C ASN A 171 -4.80 15.61 -2.35
N ASP A 172 -4.53 16.50 -1.41
CA ASP A 172 -5.21 16.56 -0.11
C ASP A 172 -6.73 16.69 -0.24
N GLU A 173 -7.21 17.38 -1.28
CA GLU A 173 -8.64 17.53 -1.58
C GLU A 173 -9.35 16.22 -1.93
N ASP A 174 -8.61 15.20 -2.34
CA ASP A 174 -9.12 13.85 -2.66
C ASP A 174 -9.05 12.88 -1.47
N ALA A 175 -8.51 13.32 -0.35
CA ALA A 175 -8.58 12.60 0.92
C ALA A 175 -10.01 12.69 1.48
N LYS A 176 -10.80 11.64 1.29
CA LYS A 176 -12.24 11.60 1.64
C LYS A 176 -12.55 10.50 2.65
N THR A 177 -13.64 10.70 3.38
CA THR A 177 -14.13 9.70 4.34
C THR A 177 -14.66 8.46 3.62
N VAL A 178 -14.61 7.32 4.31
CA VAL A 178 -15.25 6.07 3.87
C VAL A 178 -16.75 6.29 3.59
N LYS A 179 -17.42 7.08 4.44
CA LYS A 179 -18.83 7.44 4.26
C LYS A 179 -19.07 8.16 2.93
N TRP A 180 -18.21 9.14 2.59
CA TRP A 180 -18.33 9.90 1.35
C TRP A 180 -18.27 8.99 0.10
N ILE A 181 -17.34 8.03 0.06
CA ILE A 181 -17.25 7.06 -1.03
C ILE A 181 -18.53 6.21 -1.11
N ALA A 182 -19.02 5.71 0.01
CA ALA A 182 -20.23 4.89 0.04
C ALA A 182 -21.47 5.67 -0.48
N GLU A 183 -21.60 6.93 -0.09
CA GLU A 183 -22.68 7.82 -0.57
C GLU A 183 -22.57 8.09 -2.08
N LYS A 184 -21.36 8.31 -2.60
CA LYS A 184 -21.12 8.54 -4.04
C LYS A 184 -21.46 7.32 -4.90
N LEU A 185 -21.31 6.11 -4.38
CA LEU A 185 -21.69 4.87 -5.06
C LEU A 185 -23.18 4.55 -4.96
N ASN A 186 -24.02 5.54 -4.63
CA ASN A 186 -25.48 5.42 -4.58
C ASN A 186 -26.03 4.46 -3.51
N PHE A 187 -25.36 4.31 -2.39
CA PHE A 187 -26.05 3.84 -1.20
C PHE A 187 -26.93 4.97 -0.66
N ALA A 188 -27.99 5.30 -1.40
CA ALA A 188 -28.93 6.39 -1.11
C ALA A 188 -29.75 6.19 0.17
N ASN A 189 -29.53 5.11 0.93
CA ASN A 189 -30.12 4.88 2.25
C ASN A 189 -29.02 4.88 3.30
N ALA A 190 -28.48 6.07 3.59
CA ALA A 190 -27.44 6.26 4.64
C ALA A 190 -27.89 5.78 6.04
N ASP A 191 -29.17 5.56 6.27
CA ASP A 191 -29.72 5.01 7.51
C ASP A 191 -29.37 3.53 7.75
N SER A 192 -28.85 2.84 6.74
CA SER A 192 -28.41 1.45 6.86
C SER A 192 -26.94 1.29 7.27
N VAL A 193 -26.19 2.38 7.39
CA VAL A 193 -24.79 2.36 7.83
C VAL A 193 -24.73 2.26 9.36
N LYS A 194 -24.77 1.06 9.90
CA LYS A 194 -24.56 0.83 11.34
C LYS A 194 -23.07 0.77 11.64
N SER A 195 -22.56 1.76 12.37
CA SER A 195 -21.21 1.69 12.96
C SER A 195 -21.24 0.65 14.11
N LYS A 196 -20.38 -0.37 14.05
CA LYS A 196 -20.03 -1.12 15.24
C LYS A 196 -18.82 -0.43 15.88
N LYS A 197 -18.99 0.12 17.09
CA LYS A 197 -17.88 0.39 18.00
C LYS A 197 -17.42 -0.97 18.54
N TYR A 198 -16.14 -1.24 18.41
CA TYR A 198 -15.43 -2.24 19.21
C TYR A 198 -14.75 -1.54 20.36
#